data_cfb3f49d07d39ee53bbc38564096c0de
#
_entry.id   cfb3f49d07d39ee53bbc38564096c0de
#
_cell.length_a   1.000
_cell.length_b   1.000
_cell.length_c   1.000
_cell.angle_alpha   90.00
_cell.angle_beta   90.00
_cell.angle_gamma   90.00
#
_symmetry.space_group_name_H-M   'P 1'
#
loop_
_entity.id
_entity.type
_entity.pdbx_description
1 polymer ?
#
loop_
_entity_poly.entity_id
_entity_poly.type
_entity_poly.pdbx_seq_one_letter_code
_entity_poly.pdbx_strand_id
1 'polypeptide(L)'
;FPNATYWVQNENWELANSPSEKDAGSFMSADWSVLLENNMIHFVDGKESFLPEIENHLTYGHTTGLMHPIIGDSTNKLIYMADLIPMAAHIPLPWVMAYDIHPVLTVQEKGEILPTIVDEDWIIFFEHDPVHQAATVQFDGKHYRLKDSVIISE
;
A
#
# COMPACT_ATOMS: atom_id res chain seq x y z
N PHE A 1 11.49 -16.03 7.26
CA PHE A 1 12.53 -15.14 7.83
C PHE A 1 12.53 -15.23 9.35
N PRO A 2 13.31 -16.14 9.97
CA PRO A 2 13.20 -16.43 11.41
C PRO A 2 13.69 -15.29 12.33
N ASN A 3 14.37 -14.31 11.79
CA ASN A 3 14.88 -13.16 12.53
C ASN A 3 14.13 -11.86 12.21
N ALA A 4 13.04 -11.92 11.44
CA ALA A 4 12.25 -10.75 11.10
C ALA A 4 11.22 -10.42 12.18
N THR A 5 10.87 -9.16 12.30
CA THR A 5 9.67 -8.70 13.00
C THR A 5 8.63 -8.33 11.97
N TYR A 6 7.42 -8.83 12.12
CA TYR A 6 6.29 -8.59 11.22
C TYR A 6 5.39 -7.53 11.83
N TRP A 7 5.27 -6.39 11.16
CA TRP A 7 4.48 -5.26 11.63
C TRP A 7 3.08 -5.34 11.06
N VAL A 8 2.08 -5.27 11.91
CA VAL A 8 0.67 -5.42 11.53
C VAL A 8 -0.17 -4.38 12.24
N GLN A 9 -1.06 -3.70 11.51
CA GLN A 9 -2.06 -2.82 12.12
C GLN A 9 -3.05 -3.64 12.95
N ASN A 10 -3.35 -3.16 14.16
CA ASN A 10 -4.34 -3.81 15.04
C ASN A 10 -5.68 -4.00 14.33
N GLU A 11 -6.18 -2.98 13.63
CA GLU A 11 -7.44 -3.05 12.89
C GLU A 11 -7.42 -4.09 11.77
N ASN A 12 -6.28 -4.23 11.05
CA ASN A 12 -6.13 -5.26 10.02
C ASN A 12 -6.06 -6.66 10.64
N TRP A 13 -5.40 -6.78 11.79
CA TRP A 13 -5.37 -8.03 12.55
C TRP A 13 -6.75 -8.47 13.04
N GLU A 14 -7.58 -7.52 13.53
CA GLU A 14 -8.95 -7.79 13.92
C GLU A 14 -9.79 -8.27 12.73
N LEU A 15 -9.65 -7.60 11.57
CA LEU A 15 -10.28 -8.04 10.32
C LEU A 15 -9.82 -9.44 9.91
N ALA A 16 -8.52 -9.72 9.94
CA ALA A 16 -7.97 -11.03 9.56
C ALA A 16 -8.50 -12.19 10.42
N ASN A 17 -8.83 -11.92 11.68
CA ASN A 17 -9.40 -12.92 12.58
C ASN A 17 -10.94 -13.01 12.52
N SER A 18 -11.60 -12.06 11.87
CA SER A 18 -13.06 -12.04 11.70
C SER A 18 -13.44 -11.42 10.33
N PRO A 19 -12.94 -12.00 9.23
CA PRO A 19 -13.18 -11.45 7.90
C PRO A 19 -14.64 -11.60 7.48
N SER A 20 -15.08 -10.74 6.57
CA SER A 20 -16.38 -10.90 5.90
C SER A 20 -16.34 -12.05 4.88
N GLU A 21 -17.52 -12.47 4.39
CA GLU A 21 -17.57 -13.49 3.32
C GLU A 21 -16.85 -13.05 2.03
N LYS A 22 -16.68 -11.73 1.81
CA LYS A 22 -16.02 -11.19 0.63
C LYS A 22 -14.52 -11.35 0.71
N ASP A 23 -13.92 -11.16 1.87
CA ASP A 23 -12.46 -11.10 2.07
C ASP A 23 -11.89 -12.32 2.83
N ALA A 24 -12.75 -13.23 3.31
CA ALA A 24 -12.33 -14.44 4.01
C ALA A 24 -11.33 -15.31 3.24
N GLY A 25 -11.41 -15.30 1.91
CA GLY A 25 -10.46 -16.01 1.06
C GLY A 25 -9.04 -15.43 1.04
N SER A 26 -8.88 -14.18 1.48
CA SER A 26 -7.59 -13.48 1.56
C SER A 26 -6.91 -13.63 2.93
N PHE A 27 -7.64 -14.11 3.94
CA PHE A 27 -7.16 -14.23 5.32
C PHE A 27 -7.20 -15.68 5.81
N MET A 28 -6.08 -16.39 5.65
CA MET A 28 -5.94 -17.76 6.12
C MET A 28 -5.08 -17.82 7.39
N SER A 29 -5.64 -18.25 8.50
CA SER A 29 -4.93 -18.29 9.80
C SER A 29 -3.62 -19.11 9.77
N ALA A 30 -3.51 -20.07 8.86
CA ALA A 30 -2.28 -20.83 8.64
C ALA A 30 -1.09 -19.94 8.22
N ASP A 31 -1.33 -18.79 7.60
CA ASP A 31 -0.28 -17.92 7.08
C ASP A 31 0.44 -17.15 8.20
N TRP A 32 -0.25 -16.89 9.32
CA TRP A 32 0.33 -16.12 10.43
C TRP A 32 0.39 -16.83 11.78
N SER A 33 -0.21 -18.01 11.94
CA SER A 33 -0.20 -18.74 13.22
C SER A 33 1.21 -19.00 13.72
N VAL A 34 2.12 -19.40 12.83
CA VAL A 34 3.53 -19.64 13.18
C VAL A 34 4.24 -18.36 13.64
N LEU A 35 3.87 -17.20 13.09
CA LEU A 35 4.44 -15.90 13.50
C LEU A 35 3.97 -15.54 14.91
N LEU A 36 2.71 -15.75 15.19
CA LEU A 36 2.11 -15.50 16.51
C LEU A 36 2.71 -16.43 17.58
N GLU A 37 2.79 -17.72 17.30
CA GLU A 37 3.37 -18.74 18.20
C GLU A 37 4.84 -18.45 18.55
N ASN A 38 5.60 -17.83 17.65
CA ASN A 38 6.99 -17.47 17.85
C ASN A 38 7.22 -16.02 18.30
N ASN A 39 6.16 -15.27 18.65
CA ASN A 39 6.20 -13.87 19.08
C ASN A 39 6.93 -12.97 18.07
N MET A 40 6.70 -13.19 16.79
CA MET A 40 7.33 -12.42 15.70
C MET A 40 6.50 -11.24 15.23
N ILE A 41 5.26 -11.09 15.71
CA ILE A 41 4.35 -10.02 15.31
C ILE A 41 4.51 -8.83 16.26
N HIS A 42 4.65 -7.64 15.68
CA HIS A 42 4.57 -6.37 16.35
C HIS A 42 3.29 -5.65 15.90
N PHE A 43 2.40 -5.42 16.83
CA PHE A 43 1.14 -4.73 16.57
C PHE A 43 1.33 -3.23 16.67
N VAL A 44 0.76 -2.50 15.71
CA VAL A 44 0.85 -1.04 15.64
C VAL A 44 -0.53 -0.40 15.48
N ASP A 45 -0.63 0.85 15.89
CA ASP A 45 -1.80 1.68 15.70
C ASP A 45 -1.43 2.94 14.92
N GLY A 46 -2.18 3.19 13.84
CA GLY A 46 -1.99 4.39 13.03
C GLY A 46 -0.68 4.39 12.23
N LYS A 47 -0.06 5.56 12.13
CA LYS A 47 1.09 5.81 11.24
C LYS A 47 2.44 5.61 11.95
N GLU A 48 2.56 4.61 12.80
CA GLU A 48 3.82 4.31 13.46
C GLU A 48 4.90 3.99 12.43
N SER A 49 6.08 4.58 12.60
CA SER A 49 7.22 4.35 11.71
C SER A 49 7.96 3.07 12.10
N PHE A 50 8.28 2.23 11.11
CA PHE A 50 9.04 0.99 11.34
C PHE A 50 10.50 1.25 11.68
N LEU A 51 11.09 2.24 11.02
CA LEU A 51 12.46 2.72 11.17
C LEU A 51 12.44 4.25 10.99
N PRO A 52 13.48 4.96 11.48
CA PRO A 52 13.53 6.42 11.35
C PRO A 52 13.38 6.96 9.92
N GLU A 53 13.80 6.17 8.93
CA GLU A 53 13.79 6.54 7.51
C GLU A 53 12.58 5.99 6.74
N ILE A 54 11.65 5.29 7.42
CA ILE A 54 10.46 4.70 6.79
C ILE A 54 9.20 5.29 7.45
N GLU A 55 8.57 6.20 6.75
CA GLU A 55 7.23 6.68 7.08
C GLU A 55 6.18 5.66 6.64
N ASN A 56 4.96 5.76 7.15
CA ASN A 56 3.87 4.88 6.79
C ASN A 56 2.61 5.67 6.46
N HIS A 57 2.05 5.43 5.28
CA HIS A 57 0.73 5.94 4.90
C HIS A 57 -0.30 4.81 5.06
N LEU A 58 -1.49 5.14 5.55
CA LEU A 58 -2.56 4.17 5.81
C LEU A 58 -3.75 4.42 4.92
N THR A 59 -4.37 3.35 4.44
CA THR A 59 -5.64 3.38 3.70
C THR A 59 -6.61 2.30 4.19
N TYR A 60 -7.87 2.48 3.86
CA TYR A 60 -8.98 1.65 4.32
C TYR A 60 -9.94 1.23 3.20
N GLY A 61 -9.69 1.71 1.98
CA GLY A 61 -10.56 1.47 0.83
C GLY A 61 -10.44 0.07 0.28
N HIS A 62 -9.22 -0.39 0.02
CA HIS A 62 -8.96 -1.75 -0.45
C HIS A 62 -9.22 -2.76 0.67
N THR A 63 -8.57 -2.59 1.80
CA THR A 63 -8.79 -3.35 3.04
C THR A 63 -8.51 -2.47 4.25
N THR A 64 -9.04 -2.82 5.41
CA THR A 64 -8.86 -2.05 6.64
C THR A 64 -7.39 -2.02 7.06
N GLY A 65 -6.83 -0.82 7.25
CA GLY A 65 -5.49 -0.64 7.79
C GLY A 65 -4.36 -1.12 6.86
N LEU A 66 -4.53 -0.97 5.54
CA LEU A 66 -3.48 -1.26 4.57
C LEU A 66 -2.34 -0.26 4.72
N MET A 67 -1.13 -0.76 4.90
CA MET A 67 0.08 0.03 5.11
C MET A 67 0.84 0.25 3.80
N HIS A 68 1.25 1.51 3.56
CA HIS A 68 2.06 1.90 2.41
C HIS A 68 3.38 2.50 2.91
N PRO A 69 4.46 1.72 3.01
CA PRO A 69 5.76 2.24 3.39
C PRO A 69 6.25 3.30 2.42
N ILE A 70 6.71 4.45 2.97
CA ILE A 70 7.35 5.52 2.23
C ILE A 70 8.81 5.53 2.65
N ILE A 71 9.69 5.30 1.70
CA ILE A 71 11.13 5.13 1.91
C ILE A 71 11.86 6.27 1.21
N GLY A 72 12.81 6.89 1.88
CA GLY A 72 13.63 7.94 1.30
C GLY A 72 13.86 9.13 2.22
N ASP A 73 14.33 10.22 1.64
CA ASP A 73 14.63 11.46 2.33
C ASP A 73 13.74 12.63 1.86
N SER A 74 14.10 13.86 2.19
CA SER A 74 13.34 15.04 1.81
C SER A 74 13.35 15.35 0.30
N THR A 75 14.19 14.67 -0.48
CA THR A 75 14.39 14.95 -1.91
C THR A 75 14.02 13.81 -2.84
N ASN A 76 14.06 12.58 -2.34
CA ASN A 76 13.78 11.38 -3.12
C ASN A 76 12.98 10.40 -2.26
N LYS A 77 11.71 10.24 -2.57
CA LYS A 77 10.82 9.30 -1.90
C LYS A 77 10.30 8.24 -2.87
N LEU A 78 10.23 7.02 -2.36
CA LEU A 78 9.54 5.91 -2.98
C LEU A 78 8.41 5.48 -2.05
N ILE A 79 7.20 5.31 -2.60
CA ILE A 79 6.07 4.73 -1.88
C ILE A 79 5.69 3.38 -2.48
N TYR A 80 5.56 2.35 -1.63
CA TYR A 80 4.99 1.07 -2.02
C TYR A 80 3.47 1.16 -1.99
N MET A 81 2.86 1.08 -3.17
CA MET A 81 1.42 1.34 -3.32
C MET A 81 0.53 0.16 -2.95
N ALA A 82 1.11 -1.03 -2.77
CA ALA A 82 0.33 -2.24 -2.51
C ALA A 82 -0.95 -2.27 -3.39
N ASP A 83 -2.09 -2.60 -2.82
CA ASP A 83 -3.34 -2.71 -3.57
C ASP A 83 -4.15 -1.40 -3.66
N LEU A 84 -3.65 -0.29 -3.14
CA LEU A 84 -4.26 1.03 -3.41
C LEU A 84 -4.11 1.42 -4.89
N ILE A 85 -2.90 1.20 -5.45
CA ILE A 85 -2.61 1.35 -6.89
C ILE A 85 -1.74 0.16 -7.31
N PRO A 86 -2.31 -1.02 -7.54
CA PRO A 86 -1.53 -2.25 -7.77
C PRO A 86 -0.79 -2.28 -9.10
N MET A 87 -1.24 -1.52 -10.09
CA MET A 87 -0.68 -1.44 -11.44
C MET A 87 -0.81 -0.03 -12.00
N ALA A 88 -0.01 0.32 -12.99
CA ALA A 88 -0.07 1.59 -13.71
C ALA A 88 -1.47 1.91 -14.27
N ALA A 89 -2.22 0.88 -14.67
CA ALA A 89 -3.60 1.01 -15.13
C ALA A 89 -4.54 1.58 -14.05
N HIS A 90 -4.20 1.44 -12.77
CA HIS A 90 -5.00 1.93 -11.64
C HIS A 90 -4.58 3.34 -11.15
N ILE A 91 -3.59 3.99 -11.77
CA ILE A 91 -3.22 5.38 -11.42
C ILE A 91 -4.41 6.34 -11.58
N PRO A 92 -5.20 6.34 -12.68
CA PRO A 92 -6.35 7.23 -12.79
C PRO A 92 -7.38 6.98 -11.69
N LEU A 93 -7.92 8.05 -11.09
CA LEU A 93 -8.78 7.97 -9.90
C LEU A 93 -9.94 6.96 -9.99
N PRO A 94 -10.73 6.91 -11.09
CA PRO A 94 -11.91 6.04 -11.14
C PRO A 94 -11.58 4.54 -11.33
N TRP A 95 -10.32 4.21 -11.59
CA TRP A 95 -9.92 2.81 -11.80
C TRP A 95 -9.50 2.19 -10.47
N VAL A 96 -10.37 1.32 -9.95
CA VAL A 96 -10.19 0.59 -8.69
C VAL A 96 -10.38 -0.89 -8.92
N MET A 97 -9.93 -1.71 -7.97
CA MET A 97 -10.03 -3.16 -8.11
C MET A 97 -11.43 -3.67 -7.73
N ALA A 98 -11.87 -4.75 -8.38
CA ALA A 98 -13.10 -5.45 -8.01
C ALA A 98 -13.03 -6.03 -6.58
N TYR A 99 -11.83 -6.20 -6.05
CA TYR A 99 -11.57 -6.72 -4.71
C TYR A 99 -11.70 -5.66 -3.60
N ASP A 100 -11.72 -4.37 -3.95
CA ASP A 100 -11.83 -3.31 -2.94
C ASP A 100 -13.08 -3.51 -2.07
N ILE A 101 -12.89 -3.44 -0.77
CA ILE A 101 -13.99 -3.54 0.20
C ILE A 101 -14.83 -2.26 0.16
N HIS A 102 -14.18 -1.11 0.04
CA HIS A 102 -14.81 0.21 -0.02
C HIS A 102 -14.31 1.00 -1.24
N PRO A 103 -14.73 0.65 -2.47
CA PRO A 103 -14.13 1.22 -3.70
C PRO A 103 -14.28 2.73 -3.82
N VAL A 104 -15.33 3.34 -3.26
CA VAL A 104 -15.50 4.81 -3.22
C VAL A 104 -14.45 5.45 -2.32
N LEU A 105 -14.12 4.81 -1.20
CA LEU A 105 -13.07 5.25 -0.29
C LEU A 105 -11.69 5.13 -0.96
N THR A 106 -11.41 4.03 -1.69
CA THR A 106 -10.19 3.89 -2.49
C THR A 106 -10.00 5.06 -3.45
N VAL A 107 -11.06 5.51 -4.14
CA VAL A 107 -11.00 6.70 -5.02
C VAL A 107 -10.62 7.97 -4.23
N GLN A 108 -11.20 8.16 -3.04
CA GLN A 108 -10.91 9.32 -2.20
C GLN A 108 -9.46 9.30 -1.71
N GLU A 109 -8.99 8.18 -1.18
CA GLU A 109 -7.61 7.99 -0.69
C GLU A 109 -6.57 8.21 -1.79
N LYS A 110 -6.82 7.71 -3.00
CA LYS A 110 -6.00 8.03 -4.18
C LYS A 110 -5.99 9.53 -4.48
N GLY A 111 -7.15 10.18 -4.39
CA GLY A 111 -7.29 11.63 -4.57
C GLY A 111 -6.54 12.45 -3.52
N GLU A 112 -6.32 11.92 -2.34
CA GLU A 112 -5.57 12.57 -1.27
C GLU A 112 -4.05 12.44 -1.43
N ILE A 113 -3.55 11.27 -1.85
CA ILE A 113 -2.11 11.01 -1.92
C ILE A 113 -1.48 11.40 -3.26
N LEU A 114 -2.19 11.20 -4.39
CA LEU A 114 -1.64 11.46 -5.74
C LEU A 114 -1.18 12.90 -5.99
N PRO A 115 -1.84 13.95 -5.47
CA PRO A 115 -1.31 15.32 -5.55
C PRO A 115 0.11 15.44 -4.96
N THR A 116 0.32 14.93 -3.76
CA THR A 116 1.63 14.95 -3.09
C THR A 116 2.68 14.17 -3.88
N ILE A 117 2.32 12.99 -4.39
CA ILE A 117 3.21 12.17 -5.24
C ILE A 117 3.67 12.94 -6.47
N VAL A 118 2.76 13.68 -7.12
CA VAL A 118 3.09 14.49 -8.30
C VAL A 118 3.91 15.73 -7.95
N ASP A 119 3.51 16.46 -6.89
CA ASP A 119 4.13 17.72 -6.51
C ASP A 119 5.56 17.53 -5.97
N GLU A 120 5.81 16.41 -5.29
CA GLU A 120 7.12 16.06 -4.73
C GLU A 120 7.90 15.05 -5.61
N ASP A 121 7.40 14.72 -6.81
CA ASP A 121 7.99 13.80 -7.80
C ASP A 121 8.39 12.43 -7.20
N TRP A 122 7.51 11.86 -6.35
CA TRP A 122 7.76 10.56 -5.74
C TRP A 122 7.71 9.44 -6.77
N ILE A 123 8.47 8.38 -6.50
CA ILE A 123 8.39 7.13 -7.25
C ILE A 123 7.34 6.24 -6.58
N ILE A 124 6.36 5.75 -7.36
CA ILE A 124 5.43 4.72 -6.92
C ILE A 124 5.96 3.34 -7.32
N PHE A 125 5.94 2.38 -6.40
CA PHE A 125 6.31 0.99 -6.65
C PHE A 125 5.05 0.13 -6.69
N PHE A 126 4.92 -0.68 -7.75
CA PHE A 126 3.74 -1.52 -7.98
C PHE A 126 3.95 -2.94 -7.45
N GLU A 127 2.87 -3.55 -6.94
CA GLU A 127 2.88 -4.94 -6.49
C GLU A 127 2.57 -5.92 -7.63
N HIS A 128 1.63 -5.57 -8.48
CA HIS A 128 1.04 -6.50 -9.45
C HIS A 128 1.24 -6.12 -10.91
N ASP A 129 1.99 -5.07 -11.24
CA ASP A 129 2.17 -4.65 -12.62
C ASP A 129 3.16 -5.58 -13.37
N PRO A 130 2.74 -6.25 -14.44
CA PRO A 130 3.60 -7.19 -15.16
C PRO A 130 4.63 -6.49 -16.07
N VAL A 131 4.54 -5.17 -16.24
CA VAL A 131 5.36 -4.40 -17.19
C VAL A 131 6.20 -3.35 -16.47
N HIS A 132 5.61 -2.65 -15.53
CA HIS A 132 6.23 -1.53 -14.81
C HIS A 132 6.53 -1.93 -13.37
N GLN A 133 7.80 -1.98 -13.00
CA GLN A 133 8.20 -2.19 -11.62
C GLN A 133 7.83 -0.99 -10.74
N ALA A 134 8.15 0.19 -11.24
CA ALA A 134 7.88 1.45 -10.59
C ALA A 134 7.66 2.56 -11.64
N ALA A 135 7.14 3.69 -11.22
CA ALA A 135 6.89 4.82 -12.11
C ALA A 135 6.89 6.16 -11.36
N THR A 136 7.15 7.24 -12.10
CA THR A 136 6.70 8.58 -11.72
C THR A 136 5.29 8.85 -12.27
N VAL A 137 4.59 9.78 -11.66
CA VAL A 137 3.20 10.13 -12.01
C VAL A 137 3.14 11.58 -12.47
N GLN A 138 2.23 11.86 -13.40
CA GLN A 138 1.90 13.22 -13.80
C GLN A 138 0.39 13.47 -13.74
N PHE A 139 0.03 14.75 -13.60
CA PHE A 139 -1.35 15.21 -13.77
C PHE A 139 -1.46 16.02 -15.07
N ASP A 140 -2.30 15.59 -16.00
CA ASP A 140 -2.46 16.23 -17.32
C ASP A 140 -3.48 17.38 -17.33
N GLY A 141 -3.90 17.84 -16.16
CA GLY A 141 -4.95 18.85 -15.98
C GLY A 141 -6.35 18.22 -15.83
N LYS A 142 -6.48 16.90 -16.03
CA LYS A 142 -7.74 16.17 -15.91
C LYS A 142 -7.58 14.83 -15.20
N HIS A 143 -6.50 14.11 -15.49
CA HIS A 143 -6.27 12.75 -14.98
C HIS A 143 -4.82 12.58 -14.52
N TYR A 144 -4.63 11.79 -13.48
CA TYR A 144 -3.33 11.25 -13.10
C TYR A 144 -2.97 10.12 -14.05
N ARG A 145 -1.71 10.06 -14.48
CA ARG A 145 -1.20 9.05 -15.42
C ARG A 145 0.25 8.72 -15.12
N LEU A 146 0.69 7.55 -15.55
CA LEU A 146 2.10 7.22 -15.60
C LEU A 146 2.84 8.28 -16.45
N LYS A 147 3.94 8.82 -15.93
CA LYS A 147 4.85 9.75 -16.60
C LYS A 147 6.03 8.97 -17.19
N ASP A 148 6.85 8.39 -16.34
CA ASP A 148 8.01 7.61 -16.74
C ASP A 148 8.04 6.27 -16.00
N SER A 149 8.42 5.20 -16.69
CA SER A 149 8.71 3.91 -16.07
C SER A 149 10.08 3.94 -15.40
N VAL A 150 10.16 3.44 -14.17
CA VAL A 150 11.38 3.41 -13.37
C VAL A 150 11.76 1.95 -13.10
N ILE A 151 13.03 1.63 -13.23
CA ILE A 151 13.60 0.35 -12.84
C ILE A 151 14.41 0.58 -11.56
N ILE A 152 14.05 -0.12 -10.49
CA ILE A 152 14.81 -0.11 -9.24
C ILE A 152 15.94 -1.11 -9.42
N SER A 153 17.17 -0.61 -9.58
CA SER A 153 18.39 -1.45 -9.68
C SER A 153 19.12 -1.45 -8.34
N GLU A 154 19.83 -2.55 -8.09
CA GLU A 154 20.78 -2.68 -6.97
C GLU A 154 21.95 -1.68 -7.11
#